data_06aefd8c5d578c7e2971e5e3af7c6baf
#
_entry.id   06aefd8c5d578c7e2971e5e3af7c6baf
#
_cell.length_a   1.000
_cell.length_b   1.000
_cell.length_c   1.000
_cell.angle_alpha   90.00
_cell.angle_beta   90.00
_cell.angle_gamma   90.00
#
_symmetry.space_group_name_H-M   'P 1'
#
loop_
_entity.id
_entity.type
_entity.pdbx_description
1 polymer ?
#
loop_
_entity_poly.entity_id
_entity_poly.type
_entity_poly.pdbx_seq_one_letter_code
_entity_poly.pdbx_strand_id
1 'polypeptide(L)'
;MDNSNSRDPHSFGAPPIIASPAKRIEAFTGDPNFMTSLARGLAVIHAFQERKRHLTIAQISHRTEIPRAAVRRCLHTLMKLGYVTTDGRTYSLLPKVLTLGHAYLSSTPMALTAQPILDRLSEQLHEACSVATLEGDEVLYIARSATPLRLISVDLSVGSRLPAYCTSMGRILLAALDDAALQEYFERADLQIKTSRTLHTREKLLPCLEQIRQQGWCVVDQELEVGLRSLAVPVLDASGQVMAAMNVGTHASRITRQELERRFLPLLLKGSQELSSKLFH
;
A
#
# COMPACT_ATOMS: atom_id res chain seq x y z
N MET A 1 -44.30 -4.59 7.91
CA MET A 1 -43.15 -5.49 7.62
C MET A 1 -42.18 -4.65 6.83
N ASP A 2 -41.35 -3.96 7.58
CA ASP A 2 -40.45 -2.92 7.05
C ASP A 2 -39.04 -3.52 6.98
N ASN A 3 -38.53 -3.70 5.77
CA ASN A 3 -37.24 -4.33 5.52
C ASN A 3 -36.23 -3.21 5.24
N SER A 4 -35.72 -2.61 6.32
CA SER A 4 -34.68 -1.59 6.27
C SER A 4 -33.35 -2.24 5.86
N ASN A 5 -33.04 -2.13 4.57
CA ASN A 5 -31.77 -2.50 3.97
C ASN A 5 -30.70 -1.46 4.35
N SER A 6 -30.06 -1.64 5.51
CA SER A 6 -28.91 -0.83 5.93
C SER A 6 -27.69 -1.21 5.07
N ARG A 7 -27.51 -0.54 3.96
CA ARG A 7 -26.24 -0.59 3.20
C ARG A 7 -25.17 0.12 4.02
N ASP A 8 -24.15 -0.62 4.40
CA ASP A 8 -22.92 -0.12 5.03
C ASP A 8 -22.29 0.98 4.14
N PRO A 9 -22.08 2.23 4.63
CA PRO A 9 -21.54 3.32 3.83
C PRO A 9 -20.08 3.14 3.41
N HIS A 10 -19.40 2.08 3.82
CA HIS A 10 -18.01 1.77 3.47
C HIS A 10 -17.83 0.70 2.38
N SER A 11 -18.90 0.09 1.87
CA SER A 11 -18.82 -0.88 0.77
C SER A 11 -18.86 -0.21 -0.60
N PHE A 12 -18.00 0.75 -0.86
CA PHE A 12 -17.68 1.15 -2.22
C PHE A 12 -16.70 0.12 -2.78
N GLY A 13 -17.20 -0.85 -3.55
CA GLY A 13 -16.39 -1.78 -4.31
C GLY A 13 -15.40 -1.01 -5.20
N ALA A 14 -14.16 -0.87 -4.76
CA ALA A 14 -13.13 -0.27 -5.59
C ALA A 14 -12.92 -1.15 -6.83
N PRO A 15 -12.94 -0.60 -8.06
CA PRO A 15 -12.70 -1.38 -9.26
C PRO A 15 -11.31 -2.01 -9.22
N PRO A 16 -11.11 -3.18 -9.87
CA PRO A 16 -9.85 -3.92 -9.85
C PRO A 16 -8.66 -3.05 -10.27
N ILE A 17 -7.57 -3.10 -9.49
CA ILE A 17 -6.36 -2.29 -9.70
C ILE A 17 -5.64 -2.64 -11.01
N ILE A 18 -5.89 -3.83 -11.59
CA ILE A 18 -5.36 -4.28 -12.89
C ILE A 18 -5.90 -3.44 -14.07
N ALA A 19 -7.07 -2.82 -13.92
CA ALA A 19 -7.60 -1.96 -14.95
C ALA A 19 -6.85 -0.62 -15.01
N SER A 20 -6.52 -0.16 -16.23
CA SER A 20 -5.94 1.17 -16.41
C SER A 20 -6.81 2.25 -15.75
N PRO A 21 -6.24 3.41 -15.37
CA PRO A 21 -7.00 4.51 -14.80
C PRO A 21 -8.23 4.89 -15.63
N ALA A 22 -8.14 4.84 -16.97
CA ALA A 22 -9.27 5.10 -17.85
C ALA A 22 -10.40 4.07 -17.67
N LYS A 23 -10.09 2.76 -17.68
CA LYS A 23 -11.07 1.70 -17.46
C LYS A 23 -11.74 1.77 -16.09
N ARG A 24 -10.97 2.10 -15.05
CA ARG A 24 -11.53 2.32 -13.70
C ARG A 24 -12.51 3.48 -13.67
N ILE A 25 -12.24 4.56 -14.41
CA ILE A 25 -13.13 5.71 -14.55
C ILE A 25 -14.38 5.34 -15.37
N GLU A 26 -14.22 4.55 -16.43
CA GLU A 26 -15.33 4.08 -17.27
C GLU A 26 -16.34 3.20 -16.53
N ALA A 27 -15.89 2.47 -15.50
CA ALA A 27 -16.77 1.66 -14.65
C ALA A 27 -17.88 2.48 -13.94
N PHE A 28 -17.68 3.79 -13.79
CA PHE A 28 -18.66 4.72 -13.21
C PHE A 28 -19.42 5.54 -14.26
N THR A 29 -19.39 5.10 -15.55
CA THR A 29 -20.13 5.77 -16.63
C THR A 29 -21.63 5.66 -16.34
N GLY A 30 -22.31 6.82 -16.33
CA GLY A 30 -23.75 6.89 -16.04
C GLY A 30 -24.09 7.23 -14.58
N ASP A 31 -23.13 7.25 -13.66
CA ASP A 31 -23.35 7.79 -12.32
C ASP A 31 -23.36 9.33 -12.36
N PRO A 32 -24.50 9.98 -12.08
CA PRO A 32 -24.60 11.44 -12.13
C PRO A 32 -23.77 12.15 -11.05
N ASN A 33 -23.38 11.43 -9.97
CA ASN A 33 -22.58 11.96 -8.89
C ASN A 33 -21.08 11.79 -9.13
N PHE A 34 -20.69 11.01 -10.13
CA PHE A 34 -19.28 10.75 -10.42
C PHE A 34 -18.65 11.85 -11.28
N MET A 35 -17.74 12.62 -10.71
CA MET A 35 -17.02 13.69 -11.41
C MET A 35 -15.83 13.13 -12.21
N THR A 36 -16.07 12.68 -13.44
CA THR A 36 -15.05 12.15 -14.36
C THR A 36 -13.83 13.08 -14.50
N SER A 37 -14.02 14.40 -14.48
CA SER A 37 -12.93 15.39 -14.57
C SER A 37 -12.01 15.36 -13.35
N LEU A 38 -12.57 15.20 -12.14
CA LEU A 38 -11.80 15.04 -10.90
C LEU A 38 -11.02 13.72 -10.92
N ALA A 39 -11.67 12.63 -11.27
CA ALA A 39 -11.04 11.31 -11.37
C ALA A 39 -9.86 11.30 -12.35
N ARG A 40 -10.01 11.94 -13.52
CA ARG A 40 -8.93 12.12 -14.50
C ARG A 40 -7.80 12.99 -13.97
N GLY A 41 -8.09 14.04 -13.23
CA GLY A 41 -7.08 14.91 -12.59
C GLY A 41 -6.22 14.13 -11.59
N LEU A 42 -6.82 13.33 -10.73
CA LEU A 42 -6.12 12.43 -9.79
C LEU A 42 -5.28 11.39 -10.53
N ALA A 43 -5.81 10.74 -11.56
CA ALA A 43 -5.08 9.78 -12.38
C ALA A 43 -3.84 10.41 -13.07
N VAL A 44 -3.93 11.67 -13.51
CA VAL A 44 -2.79 12.41 -14.07
C VAL A 44 -1.71 12.66 -13.02
N ILE A 45 -2.05 13.00 -11.77
CA ILE A 45 -1.08 13.14 -10.67
C ILE A 45 -0.39 11.80 -10.41
N HIS A 46 -1.16 10.71 -10.33
CA HIS A 46 -0.61 9.36 -10.11
C HIS A 46 0.31 8.86 -11.24
N ALA A 47 0.18 9.37 -12.46
CA ALA A 47 1.06 8.99 -13.57
C ALA A 47 2.55 9.33 -13.33
N PHE A 48 2.87 10.21 -12.38
CA PHE A 48 4.24 10.62 -12.04
C PHE A 48 4.92 9.69 -11.01
N GLN A 49 4.31 8.60 -10.56
CA GLN A 49 4.81 7.73 -9.49
C GLN A 49 6.09 6.93 -9.82
N GLU A 50 6.42 6.70 -11.09
CA GLU A 50 7.65 6.02 -11.46
C GLU A 50 8.81 7.00 -11.60
N ARG A 51 10.04 6.57 -11.33
CA ARG A 51 11.35 7.28 -11.33
C ARG A 51 11.55 8.41 -12.36
N LYS A 52 10.59 8.65 -13.26
CA LYS A 52 10.62 9.73 -14.26
C LYS A 52 9.95 10.97 -13.71
N ARG A 53 10.77 11.94 -13.32
CA ARG A 53 10.31 13.25 -12.81
C ARG A 53 9.63 14.11 -13.87
N HIS A 54 9.90 13.89 -15.15
CA HIS A 54 9.41 14.69 -16.27
C HIS A 54 8.66 13.81 -17.26
N LEU A 55 7.40 14.14 -17.56
CA LEU A 55 6.55 13.40 -18.49
C LEU A 55 5.95 14.32 -19.55
N THR A 56 5.88 13.85 -20.80
CA THR A 56 5.11 14.49 -21.86
C THR A 56 3.61 14.11 -21.76
N ILE A 57 2.74 14.90 -22.39
CA ILE A 57 1.30 14.57 -22.52
C ILE A 57 1.10 13.18 -23.12
N ALA A 58 1.93 12.81 -24.10
CA ALA A 58 1.83 11.49 -24.74
C ALA A 58 2.15 10.35 -23.77
N GLN A 59 3.18 10.51 -22.93
CA GLN A 59 3.55 9.51 -21.93
C GLN A 59 2.49 9.38 -20.82
N ILE A 60 1.93 10.49 -20.34
CA ILE A 60 0.85 10.48 -19.37
C ILE A 60 -0.40 9.82 -19.96
N SER A 61 -0.77 10.18 -21.19
CA SER A 61 -1.90 9.57 -21.90
C SER A 61 -1.71 8.06 -22.09
N HIS A 62 -0.52 7.61 -22.44
CA HIS A 62 -0.20 6.18 -22.58
C HIS A 62 -0.30 5.43 -21.23
N ARG A 63 0.19 6.00 -20.13
CA ARG A 63 0.17 5.39 -18.79
C ARG A 63 -1.24 5.29 -18.20
N THR A 64 -2.05 6.31 -18.46
CA THR A 64 -3.40 6.42 -17.90
C THR A 64 -4.49 5.90 -18.82
N GLU A 65 -4.20 5.69 -20.11
CA GLU A 65 -5.12 5.45 -21.21
C GLU A 65 -6.16 6.58 -21.38
N ILE A 66 -5.97 7.73 -20.72
CA ILE A 66 -6.82 8.90 -20.86
C ILE A 66 -6.45 9.64 -22.16
N PRO A 67 -7.44 10.07 -22.98
CA PRO A 67 -7.19 10.82 -24.22
C PRO A 67 -6.32 12.07 -23.99
N ARG A 68 -5.36 12.33 -24.90
CA ARG A 68 -4.40 13.46 -24.80
C ARG A 68 -5.06 14.81 -24.55
N ALA A 69 -6.22 15.06 -25.17
CA ALA A 69 -6.98 16.28 -24.97
C ALA A 69 -7.46 16.46 -23.51
N ALA A 70 -7.92 15.38 -22.88
CA ALA A 70 -8.32 15.36 -21.49
C ALA A 70 -7.12 15.51 -20.55
N VAL A 71 -6.00 14.81 -20.82
CA VAL A 71 -4.73 14.99 -20.08
C VAL A 71 -4.26 16.43 -20.12
N ARG A 72 -4.28 17.08 -21.31
CA ARG A 72 -3.92 18.50 -21.45
C ARG A 72 -4.78 19.42 -20.57
N ARG A 73 -6.10 19.19 -20.52
CA ARG A 73 -7.01 19.98 -19.68
C ARG A 73 -6.74 19.77 -18.20
N CYS A 74 -6.48 18.54 -17.76
CA CYS A 74 -6.12 18.23 -16.38
C CYS A 74 -4.80 18.94 -16.00
N LEU A 75 -3.75 18.81 -16.84
CA LEU A 75 -2.45 19.46 -16.63
C LEU A 75 -2.59 21.00 -16.57
N HIS A 76 -3.40 21.60 -17.46
CA HIS A 76 -3.67 23.04 -17.42
C HIS A 76 -4.28 23.46 -16.07
N THR A 77 -5.27 22.73 -15.59
CA THR A 77 -5.91 23.00 -14.28
C THR A 77 -4.90 22.84 -13.15
N LEU A 78 -4.14 21.73 -13.13
CA LEU A 78 -3.12 21.46 -12.11
C LEU A 78 -2.00 22.52 -12.09
N MET A 79 -1.61 23.04 -13.27
CA MET A 79 -0.67 24.17 -13.36
C MET A 79 -1.25 25.46 -12.76
N LYS A 80 -2.50 25.80 -13.07
CA LYS A 80 -3.18 26.98 -12.51
C LYS A 80 -3.33 26.89 -10.99
N LEU A 81 -3.49 25.67 -10.47
CA LEU A 81 -3.56 25.38 -9.03
C LEU A 81 -2.17 25.26 -8.37
N GLY A 82 -1.08 25.28 -9.13
CA GLY A 82 0.29 25.19 -8.61
C GLY A 82 0.74 23.79 -8.18
N TYR A 83 0.12 22.73 -8.70
CA TYR A 83 0.54 21.33 -8.45
C TYR A 83 1.54 20.81 -9.49
N VAL A 84 1.57 21.40 -10.69
CA VAL A 84 2.38 20.97 -11.83
C VAL A 84 3.08 22.19 -12.43
N THR A 85 4.28 21.98 -12.96
CA THR A 85 5.00 22.95 -13.80
C THR A 85 5.37 22.33 -15.15
N THR A 86 5.78 23.17 -16.11
CA THR A 86 6.21 22.72 -17.43
C THR A 86 7.37 23.58 -17.96
N ASP A 87 8.23 22.95 -18.74
CA ASP A 87 9.26 23.59 -19.57
C ASP A 87 8.80 23.84 -21.02
N GLY A 88 7.49 23.70 -21.29
CA GLY A 88 6.88 23.77 -22.62
C GLY A 88 6.77 22.43 -23.35
N ARG A 89 7.57 21.42 -22.99
CA ARG A 89 7.59 20.09 -23.59
C ARG A 89 7.20 18.98 -22.60
N THR A 90 7.73 19.07 -21.40
CA THR A 90 7.49 18.10 -20.32
C THR A 90 6.83 18.77 -19.12
N TYR A 91 6.22 17.96 -18.27
CA TYR A 91 5.54 18.35 -17.05
C TYR A 91 6.16 17.65 -15.87
N SER A 92 6.21 18.32 -14.70
CA SER A 92 6.67 17.76 -13.44
C SER A 92 5.79 18.23 -12.28
N LEU A 93 5.70 17.39 -11.23
CA LEU A 93 4.99 17.76 -10.01
C LEU A 93 5.75 18.83 -9.23
N LEU A 94 5.01 19.76 -8.65
CA LEU A 94 5.53 20.74 -7.69
C LEU A 94 5.35 20.23 -6.25
N PRO A 95 6.15 20.72 -5.29
CA PRO A 95 6.06 20.30 -3.88
C PRO A 95 4.67 20.44 -3.26
N LYS A 96 3.83 21.31 -3.79
CA LYS A 96 2.45 21.48 -3.32
C LYS A 96 1.64 20.17 -3.32
N VAL A 97 2.00 19.18 -4.17
CA VAL A 97 1.32 17.87 -4.18
C VAL A 97 1.42 17.16 -2.84
N LEU A 98 2.48 17.42 -2.06
CA LEU A 98 2.67 16.85 -0.72
C LEU A 98 1.57 17.27 0.26
N THR A 99 0.90 18.41 0.04
CA THR A 99 -0.22 18.85 0.90
C THR A 99 -1.40 17.90 0.86
N LEU A 100 -1.60 17.15 -0.23
CA LEU A 100 -2.65 16.13 -0.35
C LEU A 100 -2.36 14.94 0.58
N GLY A 101 -1.11 14.46 0.61
CA GLY A 101 -0.67 13.40 1.53
C GLY A 101 -0.58 13.89 2.97
N HIS A 102 -0.14 15.14 3.19
CA HIS A 102 -0.06 15.73 4.52
C HIS A 102 -1.43 15.82 5.21
N ALA A 103 -2.48 16.11 4.46
CA ALA A 103 -3.85 16.12 4.99
C ALA A 103 -4.23 14.78 5.64
N TYR A 104 -3.87 13.65 5.02
CA TYR A 104 -4.04 12.32 5.61
C TYR A 104 -3.13 12.10 6.81
N LEU A 105 -1.82 12.33 6.65
CA LEU A 105 -0.83 12.06 7.69
C LEU A 105 -1.06 12.88 8.96
N SER A 106 -1.53 14.14 8.83
CA SER A 106 -1.82 15.01 9.97
C SER A 106 -3.16 14.73 10.64
N SER A 107 -4.10 14.11 9.94
CA SER A 107 -5.44 13.78 10.47
C SER A 107 -5.57 12.33 10.94
N THR A 108 -4.60 11.46 10.60
CA THR A 108 -4.65 10.04 10.94
C THR A 108 -3.74 9.74 12.13
N PRO A 109 -4.29 9.45 13.33
CA PRO A 109 -3.51 9.17 14.53
C PRO A 109 -2.50 8.04 14.33
N MET A 110 -2.82 7.04 13.51
CA MET A 110 -1.96 5.87 13.27
C MET A 110 -0.57 6.25 12.71
N ALA A 111 -0.49 7.11 11.70
CA ALA A 111 0.80 7.50 11.12
C ALA A 111 1.67 8.27 12.12
N LEU A 112 1.06 9.21 12.87
CA LEU A 112 1.76 10.02 13.86
C LEU A 112 2.23 9.17 15.06
N THR A 113 1.38 8.26 15.53
CA THR A 113 1.68 7.38 16.69
C THR A 113 2.69 6.28 16.32
N ALA A 114 2.65 5.77 15.09
CA ALA A 114 3.55 4.72 14.63
C ALA A 114 5.00 5.20 14.49
N GLN A 115 5.24 6.44 14.04
CA GLN A 115 6.58 6.91 13.70
C GLN A 115 7.59 6.76 14.85
N PRO A 116 7.34 7.26 16.08
CA PRO A 116 8.31 7.14 17.19
C PRO A 116 8.53 5.68 17.62
N ILE A 117 7.53 4.81 17.46
CA ILE A 117 7.66 3.38 17.74
C ILE A 117 8.57 2.70 16.71
N LEU A 118 8.36 3.01 15.40
CA LEU A 118 9.17 2.47 14.33
C LEU A 118 10.64 2.92 14.42
N ASP A 119 10.88 4.18 14.76
CA ASP A 119 12.23 4.73 14.89
C ASP A 119 12.99 4.01 16.01
N ARG A 120 12.37 3.83 17.18
CA ARG A 120 12.93 3.05 18.29
C ARG A 120 13.18 1.58 17.93
N LEU A 121 12.23 0.92 17.24
CA LEU A 121 12.42 -0.45 16.78
C LEU A 121 13.58 -0.54 15.79
N SER A 122 13.67 0.41 14.85
CA SER A 122 14.74 0.46 13.86
C SER A 122 16.12 0.66 14.51
N GLU A 123 16.24 1.50 15.55
CA GLU A 123 17.46 1.67 16.32
C GLU A 123 17.87 0.38 17.03
N GLN A 124 16.93 -0.36 17.62
CA GLN A 124 17.20 -1.62 18.33
C GLN A 124 17.55 -2.77 17.39
N LEU A 125 16.90 -2.83 16.22
CA LEU A 125 17.04 -3.92 15.26
C LEU A 125 18.10 -3.65 14.19
N HIS A 126 18.49 -2.37 14.01
CA HIS A 126 19.37 -1.88 12.93
C HIS A 126 18.81 -2.19 11.54
N GLU A 127 17.48 -2.28 11.41
CA GLU A 127 16.77 -2.62 10.19
C GLU A 127 15.55 -1.69 10.00
N ALA A 128 15.09 -1.57 8.75
CA ALA A 128 13.93 -0.74 8.44
C ALA A 128 12.63 -1.36 8.97
N CYS A 129 11.87 -0.58 9.73
CA CYS A 129 10.54 -0.93 10.20
C CYS A 129 9.48 -0.08 9.50
N SER A 130 8.30 -0.63 9.25
CA SER A 130 7.21 0.08 8.56
C SER A 130 5.85 -0.36 9.07
N VAL A 131 4.84 0.50 8.85
CA VAL A 131 3.43 0.15 8.99
C VAL A 131 2.73 0.40 7.66
N ALA A 132 1.86 -0.52 7.27
CA ALA A 132 1.06 -0.41 6.05
C ALA A 132 -0.38 -0.90 6.27
N THR A 133 -1.27 -0.41 5.42
CA THR A 133 -2.66 -0.85 5.30
C THR A 133 -2.89 -1.55 3.97
N LEU A 134 -3.96 -2.33 3.86
CA LEU A 134 -4.41 -2.91 2.59
C LEU A 134 -5.22 -1.87 1.81
N GLU A 135 -4.87 -1.66 0.56
CA GLU A 135 -5.64 -0.84 -0.37
C GLU A 135 -5.79 -1.55 -1.73
N GLY A 136 -6.96 -2.13 -1.95
CA GLY A 136 -7.21 -3.02 -3.08
C GLY A 136 -6.33 -4.27 -3.00
N ASP A 137 -5.41 -4.45 -3.96
CA ASP A 137 -4.55 -5.63 -4.05
C ASP A 137 -3.14 -5.39 -3.53
N GLU A 138 -2.89 -4.20 -2.98
CA GLU A 138 -1.57 -3.75 -2.57
C GLU A 138 -1.54 -3.30 -1.11
N VAL A 139 -0.37 -3.35 -0.50
CA VAL A 139 -0.09 -2.66 0.76
C VAL A 139 0.34 -1.23 0.49
N LEU A 140 -0.27 -0.28 1.20
CA LEU A 140 0.09 1.13 1.19
C LEU A 140 0.89 1.46 2.46
N TYR A 141 2.14 1.89 2.30
CA TYR A 141 3.01 2.28 3.41
C TYR A 141 2.55 3.62 4.00
N ILE A 142 2.14 3.63 5.27
CA ILE A 142 1.65 4.82 5.97
C ILE A 142 2.65 5.40 6.98
N ALA A 143 3.59 4.59 7.47
CA ALA A 143 4.71 5.05 8.29
C ALA A 143 5.95 4.17 8.04
N ARG A 144 7.16 4.75 8.14
CA ARG A 144 8.42 4.04 7.92
C ARG A 144 9.55 4.72 8.68
N SER A 145 10.39 3.93 9.36
CA SER A 145 11.62 4.43 9.98
C SER A 145 12.66 4.82 8.92
N ALA A 146 13.43 5.85 9.21
CA ALA A 146 14.63 6.16 8.45
C ALA A 146 15.71 5.10 8.73
N THR A 147 16.31 4.54 7.67
CA THR A 147 17.47 3.66 7.79
C THR A 147 18.46 3.96 6.67
N PRO A 148 19.77 4.02 6.96
CA PRO A 148 20.78 4.23 5.93
C PRO A 148 20.95 3.01 5.01
N LEU A 149 20.46 1.85 5.43
CA LEU A 149 20.61 0.60 4.69
C LEU A 149 19.48 0.45 3.66
N ARG A 150 19.85 0.44 2.38
CA ARG A 150 18.93 0.06 1.29
C ARG A 150 18.93 -1.46 1.16
N LEU A 151 17.78 -2.08 1.40
CA LEU A 151 17.62 -3.54 1.39
C LEU A 151 17.05 -4.07 0.07
N ILE A 152 16.42 -3.21 -0.69
CA ILE A 152 15.72 -3.55 -1.94
C ILE A 152 16.06 -2.54 -3.03
N SER A 153 15.91 -2.96 -4.28
CA SER A 153 16.11 -2.11 -5.46
C SER A 153 15.12 -0.95 -5.51
N VAL A 154 13.97 -1.08 -4.85
CA VAL A 154 12.93 -0.06 -4.77
C VAL A 154 13.16 0.82 -3.54
N ASP A 155 13.22 2.12 -3.76
CA ASP A 155 13.32 3.13 -2.69
C ASP A 155 11.93 3.30 -2.05
N LEU A 156 11.68 2.57 -0.96
CA LEU A 156 10.41 2.61 -0.24
C LEU A 156 10.31 3.86 0.64
N SER A 157 9.17 4.52 0.56
CA SER A 157 8.80 5.67 1.38
C SER A 157 7.32 5.59 1.78
N VAL A 158 6.87 6.49 2.65
CA VAL A 158 5.43 6.69 2.89
C VAL A 158 4.74 6.98 1.56
N GLY A 159 3.61 6.33 1.31
CA GLY A 159 2.89 6.35 0.03
C GLY A 159 3.34 5.29 -0.98
N SER A 160 4.44 4.55 -0.73
CA SER A 160 4.82 3.42 -1.59
C SER A 160 3.79 2.30 -1.52
N ARG A 161 3.67 1.57 -2.62
CA ARG A 161 2.73 0.46 -2.79
C ARG A 161 3.48 -0.80 -3.23
N LEU A 162 3.12 -1.94 -2.67
CA LEU A 162 3.66 -3.24 -3.05
C LEU A 162 2.53 -4.28 -3.11
N PRO A 163 2.63 -5.32 -3.94
CA PRO A 163 1.64 -6.39 -4.01
C PRO A 163 1.45 -7.07 -2.65
N ALA A 164 0.20 -7.29 -2.24
CA ALA A 164 -0.10 -7.87 -0.93
C ALA A 164 0.33 -9.34 -0.85
N TYR A 165 0.10 -10.15 -1.91
CA TYR A 165 0.33 -11.61 -1.89
C TYR A 165 1.78 -12.04 -1.62
N CYS A 166 2.78 -11.22 -1.97
CA CYS A 166 4.20 -11.55 -1.86
C CYS A 166 4.98 -10.69 -0.85
N THR A 167 4.26 -9.99 0.04
CA THR A 167 4.83 -9.18 1.14
C THR A 167 4.34 -9.69 2.50
N SER A 168 5.17 -9.57 3.54
CA SER A 168 4.81 -10.04 4.88
C SER A 168 3.62 -9.26 5.47
N MET A 169 3.61 -7.92 5.32
CA MET A 169 2.47 -7.10 5.74
C MET A 169 1.21 -7.44 4.95
N GLY A 170 1.33 -7.62 3.64
CA GLY A 170 0.19 -7.95 2.79
C GLY A 170 -0.45 -9.29 3.19
N ARG A 171 0.35 -10.30 3.50
CA ARG A 171 -0.19 -11.60 3.97
C ARG A 171 -0.86 -11.51 5.34
N ILE A 172 -0.37 -10.69 6.26
CA ILE A 172 -1.08 -10.40 7.52
C ILE A 172 -2.45 -9.79 7.23
N LEU A 173 -2.51 -8.79 6.34
CA LEU A 173 -3.75 -8.09 6.00
C LEU A 173 -4.71 -8.99 5.20
N LEU A 174 -4.21 -9.81 4.28
CA LEU A 174 -5.03 -10.79 3.55
C LEU A 174 -5.56 -11.90 4.46
N ALA A 175 -4.77 -12.36 5.43
CA ALA A 175 -5.21 -13.35 6.41
C ALA A 175 -6.33 -12.83 7.32
N ALA A 176 -6.44 -11.51 7.48
CA ALA A 176 -7.49 -10.88 8.28
C ALA A 176 -8.81 -10.66 7.52
N LEU A 177 -8.81 -10.79 6.19
CA LEU A 177 -10.04 -10.70 5.41
C LEU A 177 -10.97 -11.87 5.72
N ASP A 178 -12.29 -11.62 5.67
CA ASP A 178 -13.27 -12.70 5.63
C ASP A 178 -13.19 -13.49 4.30
N ASP A 179 -13.88 -14.61 4.24
CA ASP A 179 -13.78 -15.49 3.08
C ASP A 179 -14.34 -14.86 1.79
N ALA A 180 -15.35 -13.99 1.89
CA ALA A 180 -15.92 -13.30 0.74
C ALA A 180 -14.94 -12.26 0.18
N ALA A 181 -14.40 -11.40 1.03
CA ALA A 181 -13.39 -10.39 0.64
C ALA A 181 -12.09 -11.03 0.13
N LEU A 182 -11.67 -12.15 0.72
CA LEU A 182 -10.51 -12.91 0.26
C LEU A 182 -10.77 -13.57 -1.11
N GLN A 183 -11.98 -14.07 -1.36
CA GLN A 183 -12.39 -14.58 -2.66
C GLN A 183 -12.33 -13.47 -3.72
N GLU A 184 -12.93 -12.30 -3.46
CA GLU A 184 -12.88 -11.14 -4.35
C GLU A 184 -11.44 -10.69 -4.63
N TYR A 185 -10.56 -10.73 -3.62
CA TYR A 185 -9.15 -10.45 -3.78
C TYR A 185 -8.52 -11.38 -4.82
N PHE A 186 -8.71 -12.70 -4.70
CA PHE A 186 -8.12 -13.66 -5.64
C PHE A 186 -8.71 -13.58 -7.06
N GLU A 187 -9.94 -13.12 -7.22
CA GLU A 187 -10.56 -12.94 -8.54
C GLU A 187 -9.97 -11.75 -9.32
N ARG A 188 -9.50 -10.71 -8.60
CA ARG A 188 -8.98 -9.49 -9.21
C ARG A 188 -7.45 -9.35 -9.18
N ALA A 189 -6.77 -10.02 -8.23
CA ALA A 189 -5.34 -9.83 -8.02
C ALA A 189 -4.50 -10.48 -9.13
N ASP A 190 -3.51 -9.72 -9.64
CA ASP A 190 -2.51 -10.24 -10.57
C ASP A 190 -1.33 -10.87 -9.82
N LEU A 191 -1.35 -12.19 -9.67
CA LEU A 191 -0.38 -12.96 -8.92
C LEU A 191 0.87 -13.29 -9.75
N GLN A 192 1.67 -12.30 -10.08
CA GLN A 192 2.87 -12.43 -10.90
C GLN A 192 4.02 -13.14 -10.17
N ILE A 193 4.80 -13.91 -10.90
CA ILE A 193 6.07 -14.47 -10.40
C ILE A 193 7.11 -13.34 -10.34
N LYS A 194 7.55 -12.95 -9.14
CA LYS A 194 8.61 -11.96 -8.92
C LYS A 194 9.99 -12.61 -8.76
N THR A 195 10.02 -13.77 -8.12
CA THR A 195 11.21 -14.62 -7.96
C THR A 195 10.82 -16.09 -8.09
N SER A 196 11.79 -16.98 -8.12
CA SER A 196 11.53 -18.43 -8.10
C SER A 196 10.86 -18.92 -6.80
N ARG A 197 10.83 -18.10 -5.74
CA ARG A 197 10.22 -18.42 -4.45
C ARG A 197 8.80 -17.85 -4.28
N THR A 198 8.35 -17.00 -5.19
CA THR A 198 7.04 -16.36 -5.09
C THR A 198 5.90 -17.38 -5.04
N LEU A 199 5.08 -17.32 -3.99
CA LEU A 199 3.80 -18.00 -3.97
C LEU A 199 2.82 -17.17 -4.82
N HIS A 200 2.45 -17.65 -5.99
CA HIS A 200 1.70 -16.91 -7.01
C HIS A 200 0.41 -17.60 -7.45
N THR A 201 -0.08 -18.55 -6.66
CA THR A 201 -1.38 -19.19 -6.92
C THR A 201 -2.21 -19.24 -5.64
N ARG A 202 -3.53 -19.22 -5.79
CA ARG A 202 -4.49 -19.30 -4.69
C ARG A 202 -4.24 -20.54 -3.81
N GLU A 203 -4.02 -21.69 -4.44
CA GLU A 203 -3.82 -22.99 -3.78
C GLU A 203 -2.58 -22.99 -2.86
N LYS A 204 -1.54 -22.22 -3.23
CA LYS A 204 -0.33 -22.06 -2.42
C LYS A 204 -0.47 -21.00 -1.34
N LEU A 205 -1.26 -19.97 -1.61
CA LEU A 205 -1.43 -18.85 -0.67
C LEU A 205 -2.42 -19.19 0.45
N LEU A 206 -3.53 -19.89 0.19
CA LEU A 206 -4.53 -20.21 1.21
C LEU A 206 -3.97 -20.93 2.43
N PRO A 207 -3.18 -22.02 2.31
CA PRO A 207 -2.58 -22.68 3.48
C PRO A 207 -1.63 -21.75 4.26
N CYS A 208 -0.91 -20.86 3.55
CA CYS A 208 -0.04 -19.88 4.17
C CYS A 208 -0.84 -18.84 4.98
N LEU A 209 -1.97 -18.35 4.44
CA LEU A 209 -2.83 -17.40 5.13
C LEU A 209 -3.50 -18.04 6.35
N GLU A 210 -3.92 -19.30 6.26
CA GLU A 210 -4.47 -20.04 7.38
C GLU A 210 -3.44 -20.22 8.50
N GLN A 211 -2.19 -20.57 8.17
CA GLN A 211 -1.11 -20.63 9.14
C GLN A 211 -0.90 -19.25 9.83
N ILE A 212 -0.99 -18.15 9.08
CA ILE A 212 -0.84 -16.80 9.63
C ILE A 212 -1.98 -16.47 10.60
N ARG A 213 -3.22 -16.86 10.30
CA ARG A 213 -4.37 -16.70 11.22
C ARG A 213 -4.13 -17.39 12.55
N GLN A 214 -3.53 -18.59 12.53
CA GLN A 214 -3.27 -19.39 13.73
C GLN A 214 -2.10 -18.85 14.56
N GLN A 215 -0.98 -18.45 13.91
CA GLN A 215 0.24 -18.07 14.62
C GLN A 215 0.35 -16.56 14.92
N GLY A 216 -0.40 -15.71 14.21
CA GLY A 216 -0.43 -14.25 14.42
C GLY A 216 0.78 -13.48 13.87
N TRP A 217 1.59 -14.07 13.00
CA TRP A 217 2.73 -13.40 12.36
C TRP A 217 3.09 -14.05 11.02
N CYS A 218 3.86 -13.34 10.19
CA CYS A 218 4.24 -13.80 8.85
C CYS A 218 5.71 -13.49 8.54
N VAL A 219 6.44 -14.49 8.04
CA VAL A 219 7.75 -14.30 7.37
C VAL A 219 7.60 -14.56 5.89
N VAL A 220 8.04 -13.61 5.09
CA VAL A 220 8.20 -13.75 3.64
C VAL A 220 9.69 -13.75 3.31
N ASP A 221 10.15 -14.81 2.62
CA ASP A 221 11.57 -15.05 2.35
C ASP A 221 11.86 -15.01 0.85
N GLN A 222 12.32 -13.85 0.38
CA GLN A 222 12.80 -13.65 -0.99
C GLN A 222 11.73 -13.88 -2.07
N GLU A 223 10.45 -13.63 -1.74
CA GLU A 223 9.35 -13.80 -2.69
C GLU A 223 9.08 -12.55 -3.54
N LEU A 224 9.22 -11.36 -2.96
CA LEU A 224 9.09 -10.10 -3.68
C LEU A 224 10.36 -9.78 -4.48
N GLU A 225 11.52 -9.98 -3.86
CA GLU A 225 12.86 -9.73 -4.43
C GLU A 225 13.88 -10.67 -3.78
N VAL A 226 14.80 -11.18 -4.60
CA VAL A 226 15.91 -12.02 -4.12
C VAL A 226 16.77 -11.22 -3.14
N GLY A 227 17.09 -11.83 -2.00
CA GLY A 227 17.85 -11.18 -0.94
C GLY A 227 16.98 -10.45 0.08
N LEU A 228 15.69 -10.16 -0.18
CA LEU A 228 14.79 -9.55 0.78
C LEU A 228 14.09 -10.61 1.64
N ARG A 229 14.20 -10.48 2.95
CA ARG A 229 13.42 -11.25 3.93
C ARG A 229 12.71 -10.28 4.87
N SER A 230 11.44 -10.53 5.18
CA SER A 230 10.66 -9.65 6.06
C SER A 230 9.79 -10.44 7.02
N LEU A 231 9.62 -9.90 8.22
CA LEU A 231 8.71 -10.39 9.25
C LEU A 231 7.65 -9.33 9.49
N ALA A 232 6.37 -9.73 9.61
CA ALA A 232 5.28 -8.83 9.96
C ALA A 232 4.38 -9.40 11.04
N VAL A 233 3.74 -8.48 11.77
CA VAL A 233 2.72 -8.73 12.81
C VAL A 233 1.51 -7.83 12.56
N PRO A 234 0.30 -8.23 13.00
CA PRO A 234 -0.89 -7.37 12.89
C PRO A 234 -0.84 -6.21 13.89
N VAL A 235 -1.46 -5.09 13.53
CA VAL A 235 -1.83 -3.99 14.43
C VAL A 235 -3.35 -4.08 14.61
N LEU A 236 -3.81 -4.26 15.84
CA LEU A 236 -5.21 -4.53 16.15
C LEU A 236 -5.93 -3.28 16.67
N ASP A 237 -7.21 -3.18 16.40
CA ASP A 237 -8.09 -2.22 17.09
C ASP A 237 -8.58 -2.74 18.44
N ALA A 238 -9.43 -1.97 19.12
CA ALA A 238 -10.01 -2.33 20.41
C ALA A 238 -10.94 -3.57 20.36
N SER A 239 -11.45 -3.91 19.17
CA SER A 239 -12.27 -5.12 18.94
C SER A 239 -11.46 -6.37 18.63
N GLY A 240 -10.13 -6.22 18.45
CA GLY A 240 -9.22 -7.27 18.02
C GLY A 240 -9.17 -7.46 16.50
N GLN A 241 -9.75 -6.55 15.71
CA GLN A 241 -9.65 -6.59 14.25
C GLN A 241 -8.32 -6.00 13.77
N VAL A 242 -7.81 -6.57 12.68
CA VAL A 242 -6.55 -6.10 12.06
C VAL A 242 -6.81 -4.83 11.26
N MET A 243 -6.27 -3.70 11.73
CA MET A 243 -6.35 -2.40 11.07
C MET A 243 -5.18 -2.08 10.16
N ALA A 244 -4.02 -2.61 10.52
CA ALA A 244 -2.77 -2.42 9.78
C ALA A 244 -1.82 -3.59 10.04
N ALA A 245 -0.69 -3.61 9.35
CA ALA A 245 0.39 -4.53 9.65
C ALA A 245 1.69 -3.75 9.87
N MET A 246 2.48 -4.20 10.85
CA MET A 246 3.82 -3.68 11.17
C MET A 246 4.87 -4.69 10.74
N ASN A 247 5.95 -4.25 10.09
CA ASN A 247 7.02 -5.15 9.67
C ASN A 247 8.42 -4.64 9.96
N VAL A 248 9.36 -5.57 9.86
CA VAL A 248 10.79 -5.31 9.70
C VAL A 248 11.28 -6.02 8.43
N GLY A 249 12.05 -5.30 7.61
CA GLY A 249 12.69 -5.84 6.41
C GLY A 249 14.19 -6.03 6.63
N THR A 250 14.73 -7.19 6.25
CA THR A 250 16.12 -7.56 6.43
C THR A 250 16.72 -8.15 5.14
N HIS A 251 18.06 -8.22 5.08
CA HIS A 251 18.73 -8.94 4.00
C HIS A 251 18.89 -10.42 4.37
N ALA A 252 18.44 -11.34 3.51
CA ALA A 252 18.41 -12.78 3.77
C ALA A 252 19.79 -13.40 4.04
N SER A 253 20.88 -12.76 3.54
CA SER A 253 22.25 -13.22 3.83
C SER A 253 22.77 -12.80 5.20
N ARG A 254 22.15 -11.80 5.84
CA ARG A 254 22.60 -11.29 7.15
C ARG A 254 21.78 -11.85 8.32
N ILE A 255 20.47 -11.99 8.11
CA ILE A 255 19.54 -12.42 9.17
C ILE A 255 18.82 -13.68 8.71
N THR A 256 18.98 -14.76 9.45
CA THR A 256 18.29 -16.03 9.21
C THR A 256 16.81 -15.95 9.62
N ARG A 257 15.98 -16.87 9.11
CA ARG A 257 14.58 -16.97 9.53
C ARG A 257 14.48 -17.21 11.03
N GLN A 258 15.31 -18.07 11.59
CA GLN A 258 15.33 -18.40 13.02
C GLN A 258 15.68 -17.19 13.88
N GLU A 259 16.61 -16.32 13.43
CA GLU A 259 16.91 -15.06 14.12
C GLU A 259 15.75 -14.07 14.09
N LEU A 260 15.03 -13.97 12.95
CA LEU A 260 13.81 -13.16 12.89
C LEU A 260 12.79 -13.62 13.93
N GLU A 261 12.56 -14.93 14.05
CA GLU A 261 11.58 -15.48 15.00
C GLU A 261 12.03 -15.32 16.46
N ARG A 262 13.30 -15.57 16.77
CA ARG A 262 13.81 -15.49 18.15
C ARG A 262 14.04 -14.07 18.66
N ARG A 263 14.58 -13.20 17.84
CA ARG A 263 15.08 -11.89 18.25
C ARG A 263 14.16 -10.75 17.84
N PHE A 264 13.63 -10.78 16.63
CA PHE A 264 12.88 -9.66 16.04
C PHE A 264 11.39 -9.74 16.37
N LEU A 265 10.80 -10.94 16.31
CA LEU A 265 9.36 -11.13 16.53
C LEU A 265 8.89 -10.60 17.91
N PRO A 266 9.55 -10.90 19.04
CA PRO A 266 9.10 -10.38 20.33
C PRO A 266 9.09 -8.84 20.40
N LEU A 267 10.09 -8.19 19.80
CA LEU A 267 10.17 -6.73 19.76
C LEU A 267 9.10 -6.12 18.86
N LEU A 268 8.86 -6.74 17.70
CA LEU A 268 7.85 -6.28 16.76
C LEU A 268 6.43 -6.43 17.34
N LEU A 269 6.14 -7.55 18.02
CA LEU A 269 4.88 -7.76 18.75
C LEU A 269 4.66 -6.71 19.83
N LYS A 270 5.70 -6.40 20.63
CA LYS A 270 5.62 -5.36 21.64
C LYS A 270 5.36 -3.98 21.03
N GLY A 271 6.02 -3.65 19.94
CA GLY A 271 5.80 -2.38 19.22
C GLY A 271 4.39 -2.29 18.64
N SER A 272 3.88 -3.39 18.08
CA SER A 272 2.51 -3.45 17.56
C SER A 272 1.47 -3.29 18.67
N GLN A 273 1.63 -3.97 19.81
CA GLN A 273 0.76 -3.84 20.97
C GLN A 273 0.77 -2.40 21.55
N GLU A 274 1.96 -1.77 21.61
CA GLU A 274 2.07 -0.37 22.03
C GLU A 274 1.33 0.57 21.07
N LEU A 275 1.44 0.33 19.75
CA LEU A 275 0.74 1.12 18.76
C LEU A 275 -0.78 0.97 18.91
N SER A 276 -1.27 -0.26 19.01
CA SER A 276 -2.69 -0.57 19.25
C SER A 276 -3.23 0.12 20.52
N SER A 277 -2.51 0.00 21.62
CA SER A 277 -2.88 0.61 22.90
C SER A 277 -2.97 2.14 22.85
N LYS A 278 -2.03 2.80 22.15
CA LYS A 278 -2.03 4.26 22.02
C LYS A 278 -3.09 4.81 21.06
N LEU A 279 -3.58 3.98 20.16
CA LEU A 279 -4.60 4.38 19.18
C LEU A 279 -6.02 4.21 19.70
N PHE A 280 -6.26 3.22 20.55
CA PHE A 280 -7.60 2.76 20.88
C PHE A 280 -7.90 2.72 22.40
N HIS A 281 -6.98 3.23 23.20
CA HIS A 281 -7.11 3.45 24.65
C HIS A 281 -6.63 4.84 25.03
#